data_7e1e398aba57e952d9b587cb122de475
#
_entry.id   7e1e398aba57e952d9b587cb122de475
#
_cell.length_a   1.000
_cell.length_b   1.000
_cell.length_c   1.000
_cell.angle_alpha   90.00
_cell.angle_beta   90.00
_cell.angle_gamma   90.00
#
_symmetry.space_group_name_H-M   'P 1'
#
loop_
_entity.id
_entity.type
_entity.pdbx_description
1 polymer ?
#
loop_
_entity_poly.entity_id
_entity_poly.type
_entity_poly.pdbx_seq_one_letter_code
_entity_poly.pdbx_strand_id
1 'polypeptide(L)'
;MWHSMFDLNPSILEKIIRPLVVYLFLVVAIRIGGQREIGQNNALQLVLLLSVANAVQNGIIGIDDSLTGAIIGAVTLFIANGVIEVLASRNPRFHKLVMGHPIELVSHGIINSRTLRRQRLSVDDVLQASIAAGAKAVEDVQSAILKADGEIAITLKSSQSISDQVKELSLKIDKLLLQGNK
;
A
#
# COMPACT_ATOMS: atom_id res chain seq x y z
N MET A 1 -14.46 -17.31 -38.18
CA MET A 1 -13.95 -16.13 -37.48
C MET A 1 -14.95 -15.54 -36.50
N TRP A 2 -16.19 -15.18 -36.88
CA TRP A 2 -17.21 -14.69 -35.93
C TRP A 2 -17.63 -15.75 -34.90
N HIS A 3 -17.84 -17.00 -35.28
CA HIS A 3 -18.19 -18.10 -34.37
C HIS A 3 -17.14 -18.31 -33.29
N SER A 4 -15.84 -18.32 -33.62
CA SER A 4 -14.78 -18.52 -32.64
C SER A 4 -14.63 -17.38 -31.62
N MET A 5 -15.13 -16.18 -31.93
CA MET A 5 -15.10 -15.04 -30.99
C MET A 5 -16.20 -15.12 -29.93
N PHE A 6 -17.33 -15.80 -30.25
CA PHE A 6 -18.49 -15.83 -29.38
C PHE A 6 -18.85 -17.25 -28.87
N ASP A 7 -18.14 -18.27 -29.35
CA ASP A 7 -18.35 -19.66 -28.94
C ASP A 7 -17.69 -19.89 -27.57
N LEU A 8 -18.51 -20.22 -26.59
CA LEU A 8 -18.11 -20.45 -25.22
C LEU A 8 -17.75 -21.93 -25.03
N ASN A 9 -16.47 -22.24 -25.07
CA ASN A 9 -15.95 -23.54 -24.69
C ASN A 9 -14.78 -23.34 -23.70
N PRO A 10 -14.87 -23.60 -22.49
CA PRO A 10 -15.78 -24.39 -21.62
C PRO A 10 -17.02 -23.64 -21.11
N SER A 11 -17.80 -24.27 -20.21
CA SER A 11 -19.06 -23.74 -19.70
C SER A 11 -18.94 -22.37 -19.02
N ILE A 12 -19.99 -21.55 -19.06
CA ILE A 12 -20.05 -20.23 -18.37
C ILE A 12 -19.67 -20.36 -16.89
N LEU A 13 -20.08 -21.43 -16.22
CA LEU A 13 -19.76 -21.67 -14.82
C LEU A 13 -18.26 -21.79 -14.59
N GLU A 14 -17.54 -22.47 -15.46
CA GLU A 14 -16.09 -22.62 -15.39
C GLU A 14 -15.36 -21.28 -15.59
N LYS A 15 -15.88 -20.42 -16.45
CA LYS A 15 -15.38 -19.06 -16.70
C LYS A 15 -15.60 -18.10 -15.54
N ILE A 16 -16.50 -18.42 -14.63
CA ILE A 16 -16.72 -17.68 -13.38
C ILE A 16 -15.85 -18.25 -12.26
N ILE A 17 -15.81 -19.57 -12.11
CA ILE A 17 -15.12 -20.23 -11.00
C ILE A 17 -13.60 -20.10 -11.13
N ARG A 18 -13.03 -20.28 -12.32
CA ARG A 18 -11.56 -20.22 -12.52
C ARG A 18 -10.97 -18.86 -12.12
N PRO A 19 -11.45 -17.71 -12.65
CA PRO A 19 -10.96 -16.41 -12.24
C PRO A 19 -11.14 -16.16 -10.73
N LEU A 20 -12.27 -16.57 -10.18
CA LEU A 20 -12.56 -16.38 -8.75
C LEU A 20 -11.57 -17.13 -7.85
N VAL A 21 -11.31 -18.40 -8.16
CA VAL A 21 -10.34 -19.22 -7.39
C VAL A 21 -8.93 -18.65 -7.49
N VAL A 22 -8.50 -18.29 -8.71
CA VAL A 22 -7.18 -17.69 -8.92
C VAL A 22 -7.07 -16.35 -8.21
N TYR A 23 -8.10 -15.51 -8.28
CA TYR A 23 -8.13 -14.23 -7.58
C TYR A 23 -8.01 -14.38 -6.07
N LEU A 24 -8.80 -15.26 -5.45
CA LEU A 24 -8.72 -15.53 -4.02
C LEU A 24 -7.34 -16.10 -3.63
N PHE A 25 -6.78 -16.99 -4.44
CA PHE A 25 -5.42 -17.47 -4.25
C PHE A 25 -4.39 -16.34 -4.27
N LEU A 26 -4.49 -15.42 -5.25
CA LEU A 26 -3.58 -14.28 -5.35
C LEU A 26 -3.71 -13.32 -4.16
N VAL A 27 -4.94 -13.03 -3.72
CA VAL A 27 -5.18 -12.20 -2.52
C VAL A 27 -4.49 -12.82 -1.29
N VAL A 28 -4.62 -14.14 -1.11
CA VAL A 28 -3.95 -14.86 0.00
C VAL A 28 -2.43 -14.87 -0.20
N ALA A 29 -1.93 -15.14 -1.40
CA ALA A 29 -0.50 -15.18 -1.71
C ALA A 29 0.18 -13.83 -1.45
N ILE A 30 -0.42 -12.73 -1.93
CA ILE A 30 0.06 -11.37 -1.68
C ILE A 30 0.04 -11.08 -0.17
N ARG A 31 -1.00 -11.51 0.53
CA ARG A 31 -1.13 -11.30 1.97
C ARG A 31 -0.03 -12.03 2.77
N ILE A 32 0.35 -13.22 2.35
CA ILE A 32 1.45 -14.01 2.96
C ILE A 32 2.82 -13.40 2.62
N GLY A 33 2.99 -12.88 1.40
CA GLY A 33 4.21 -12.21 0.94
C GLY A 33 4.57 -10.97 1.74
N GLY A 34 3.58 -10.25 2.29
CA GLY A 34 3.74 -9.09 3.16
C GLY A 34 3.35 -7.76 2.50
N GLN A 35 3.14 -6.74 3.33
CA GLN A 35 2.65 -5.42 2.90
C GLN A 35 3.64 -4.65 2.01
N ARG A 36 4.92 -4.99 2.07
CA ARG A 36 5.98 -4.32 1.29
C ARG A 36 5.88 -4.62 -0.22
N GLU A 37 5.32 -5.76 -0.59
CA GLU A 37 5.36 -6.26 -1.97
C GLU A 37 4.55 -5.40 -2.95
N ILE A 38 3.66 -4.54 -2.47
CA ILE A 38 2.73 -3.77 -3.32
C ILE A 38 3.07 -2.26 -3.35
N GLY A 39 3.70 -1.73 -2.32
CA GLY A 39 3.82 -0.27 -2.11
C GLY A 39 5.11 0.38 -2.59
N GLN A 40 6.14 -0.38 -2.91
CA GLN A 40 7.38 0.20 -3.42
C GLN A 40 7.49 -0.02 -4.92
N ASN A 41 7.61 1.06 -5.69
CA ASN A 41 7.89 1.04 -7.14
C ASN A 41 9.30 0.49 -7.43
N ASN A 42 9.57 -0.74 -6.98
CA ASN A 42 10.83 -1.41 -7.23
C ASN A 42 10.72 -2.28 -8.49
N ALA A 43 11.72 -2.21 -9.37
CA ALA A 43 11.77 -3.00 -10.61
C ALA A 43 11.59 -4.51 -10.36
N LEU A 44 12.12 -5.05 -9.26
CA LEU A 44 11.94 -6.47 -8.90
C LEU A 44 10.49 -6.82 -8.61
N GLN A 45 9.74 -5.94 -7.95
CA GLN A 45 8.32 -6.17 -7.66
C GLN A 45 7.47 -6.09 -8.91
N LEU A 46 7.78 -5.16 -9.81
CA LEU A 46 7.11 -5.08 -11.11
C LEU A 46 7.33 -6.36 -11.91
N VAL A 47 8.57 -6.87 -11.97
CA VAL A 47 8.91 -8.13 -12.65
C VAL A 47 8.17 -9.29 -12.00
N LEU A 48 8.13 -9.37 -10.66
CA LEU A 48 7.38 -10.40 -9.95
C LEU A 48 5.89 -10.34 -10.30
N LEU A 49 5.26 -9.16 -10.23
CA LEU A 49 3.84 -8.99 -10.51
C LEU A 49 3.50 -9.40 -11.96
N LEU A 50 4.30 -8.96 -12.94
CA LEU A 50 4.12 -9.33 -14.33
C LEU A 50 4.32 -10.84 -14.56
N SER A 51 5.31 -11.44 -13.89
CA SER A 51 5.57 -12.88 -13.97
C SER A 51 4.43 -13.69 -13.38
N VAL A 52 3.90 -13.27 -12.22
CA VAL A 52 2.74 -13.90 -11.59
C VAL A 52 1.50 -13.76 -12.46
N ALA A 53 1.23 -12.55 -13.01
CA ALA A 53 0.11 -12.32 -13.91
C ALA A 53 0.16 -13.24 -15.13
N ASN A 54 1.34 -13.39 -15.76
CA ASN A 54 1.53 -14.30 -16.88
C ASN A 54 1.37 -15.78 -16.47
N ALA A 55 1.92 -16.16 -15.31
CA ALA A 55 1.84 -17.55 -14.82
C ALA A 55 0.40 -18.00 -14.55
N VAL A 56 -0.46 -17.10 -14.04
CA VAL A 56 -1.86 -17.43 -13.72
C VAL A 56 -2.82 -17.22 -14.89
N GLN A 57 -2.37 -16.59 -15.97
CA GLN A 57 -3.21 -16.27 -17.14
C GLN A 57 -3.98 -17.48 -17.65
N ASN A 58 -3.30 -18.60 -17.87
CA ASN A 58 -3.94 -19.85 -18.33
C ASN A 58 -4.92 -20.44 -17.31
N GLY A 59 -4.68 -20.20 -16.02
CA GLY A 59 -5.60 -20.59 -14.94
C GLY A 59 -6.91 -19.80 -14.97
N ILE A 60 -6.84 -18.52 -15.34
CA ILE A 60 -7.99 -17.61 -15.41
C ILE A 60 -8.79 -17.87 -16.70
N ILE A 61 -8.14 -17.88 -17.85
CA ILE A 61 -8.78 -17.94 -19.18
C ILE A 61 -9.14 -19.38 -19.56
N GLY A 62 -8.31 -20.35 -19.14
CA GLY A 62 -8.45 -21.74 -19.58
C GLY A 62 -8.00 -21.91 -21.05
N ILE A 63 -8.66 -22.79 -21.78
CA ILE A 63 -8.39 -23.09 -23.20
C ILE A 63 -9.25 -22.20 -24.14
N ASP A 64 -9.81 -21.11 -23.63
CA ASP A 64 -10.77 -20.30 -24.36
C ASP A 64 -10.17 -18.95 -24.78
N ASP A 65 -10.02 -18.77 -26.08
CA ASP A 65 -9.56 -17.52 -26.70
C ASP A 65 -10.73 -16.63 -27.15
N SER A 66 -11.99 -16.91 -26.69
CA SER A 66 -13.14 -16.12 -27.09
C SER A 66 -13.19 -14.76 -26.39
N LEU A 67 -13.64 -13.73 -27.08
CA LEU A 67 -13.87 -12.40 -26.54
C LEU A 67 -14.93 -12.45 -25.40
N THR A 68 -15.99 -13.25 -25.58
CA THR A 68 -17.03 -13.44 -24.57
C THR A 68 -16.47 -14.02 -23.28
N GLY A 69 -15.59 -15.02 -23.37
CA GLY A 69 -14.91 -15.61 -22.21
C GLY A 69 -14.02 -14.61 -21.47
N ALA A 70 -13.27 -13.80 -22.20
CA ALA A 70 -12.44 -12.76 -21.63
C ALA A 70 -13.28 -11.71 -20.86
N ILE A 71 -14.42 -11.27 -21.45
CA ILE A 71 -15.32 -10.31 -20.80
C ILE A 71 -15.94 -10.93 -19.53
N ILE A 72 -16.43 -12.16 -19.57
CA ILE A 72 -17.00 -12.84 -18.39
C ILE A 72 -15.94 -12.95 -17.28
N GLY A 73 -14.72 -13.36 -17.61
CA GLY A 73 -13.61 -13.43 -16.65
C GLY A 73 -13.30 -12.09 -16.01
N ALA A 74 -13.17 -11.03 -16.82
CA ALA A 74 -12.91 -9.69 -16.34
C ALA A 74 -14.01 -9.17 -15.41
N VAL A 75 -15.28 -9.30 -15.81
CA VAL A 75 -16.44 -8.90 -15.01
C VAL A 75 -16.47 -9.66 -13.68
N THR A 76 -16.17 -10.96 -13.71
CA THR A 76 -16.09 -11.79 -12.50
C THR A 76 -15.04 -11.26 -11.53
N LEU A 77 -13.84 -10.89 -12.01
CA LEU A 77 -12.78 -10.32 -11.20
C LEU A 77 -13.18 -8.96 -10.58
N PHE A 78 -13.82 -8.08 -11.36
CA PHE A 78 -14.31 -6.79 -10.86
C PHE A 78 -15.36 -6.97 -9.76
N ILE A 79 -16.32 -7.88 -9.96
CA ILE A 79 -17.35 -8.19 -8.96
C ILE A 79 -16.70 -8.79 -7.70
N ALA A 80 -15.77 -9.74 -7.84
CA ALA A 80 -15.09 -10.35 -6.72
C ALA A 80 -14.31 -9.31 -5.90
N ASN A 81 -13.57 -8.40 -6.56
CA ASN A 81 -12.87 -7.31 -5.90
C ASN A 81 -13.85 -6.39 -5.14
N GLY A 82 -14.91 -5.94 -5.79
CA GLY A 82 -15.94 -5.08 -5.17
C GLY A 82 -16.61 -5.75 -3.95
N VAL A 83 -16.89 -7.04 -4.01
CA VAL A 83 -17.43 -7.81 -2.87
C VAL A 83 -16.42 -7.82 -1.71
N ILE A 84 -15.15 -8.06 -1.99
CA ILE A 84 -14.09 -8.05 -0.94
C ILE A 84 -13.98 -6.65 -0.31
N GLU A 85 -13.99 -5.58 -1.10
CA GLU A 85 -13.94 -4.20 -0.60
C GLU A 85 -15.15 -3.85 0.29
N VAL A 86 -16.36 -4.22 -0.13
CA VAL A 86 -17.58 -4.01 0.67
C VAL A 86 -17.54 -4.83 1.96
N LEU A 87 -17.08 -6.08 1.92
CA LEU A 87 -16.93 -6.91 3.12
C LEU A 87 -15.87 -6.33 4.07
N ALA A 88 -14.74 -5.85 3.52
CA ALA A 88 -13.68 -5.21 4.30
C ALA A 88 -14.17 -3.91 4.95
N SER A 89 -14.94 -3.09 4.23
CA SER A 89 -15.48 -1.84 4.80
C SER A 89 -16.49 -2.06 5.94
N ARG A 90 -17.24 -3.17 5.90
CA ARG A 90 -18.26 -3.49 6.90
C ARG A 90 -17.72 -4.25 8.11
N ASN A 91 -16.60 -4.97 7.96
CA ASN A 91 -16.06 -5.83 9.02
C ASN A 91 -14.60 -5.48 9.33
N PRO A 92 -14.30 -4.82 10.48
CA PRO A 92 -12.95 -4.45 10.86
C PRO A 92 -11.97 -5.64 11.00
N ARG A 93 -12.47 -6.83 11.34
CA ARG A 93 -11.63 -8.05 11.41
C ARG A 93 -11.25 -8.53 10.02
N PHE A 94 -12.21 -8.53 9.11
CA PHE A 94 -11.98 -8.90 7.72
C PHE A 94 -11.08 -7.87 7.02
N HIS A 95 -11.27 -6.57 7.29
CA HIS A 95 -10.39 -5.52 6.81
C HIS A 95 -8.93 -5.76 7.22
N LYS A 96 -8.67 -6.04 8.50
CA LYS A 96 -7.32 -6.37 8.99
C LYS A 96 -6.74 -7.62 8.35
N LEU A 97 -7.59 -8.59 8.03
CA LEU A 97 -7.17 -9.85 7.39
C LEU A 97 -6.75 -9.62 5.93
N VAL A 98 -7.52 -8.85 5.17
CA VAL A 98 -7.30 -8.64 3.73
C VAL A 98 -6.36 -7.46 3.47
N MET A 99 -6.69 -6.30 4.02
CA MET A 99 -5.94 -5.04 3.78
C MET A 99 -4.70 -4.90 4.67
N GLY A 100 -4.66 -5.56 5.84
CA GLY A 100 -3.59 -5.38 6.80
C GLY A 100 -3.88 -4.31 7.84
N HIS A 101 -2.87 -4.00 8.64
CA HIS A 101 -2.95 -2.96 9.66
C HIS A 101 -1.69 -2.09 9.61
N PRO A 102 -1.80 -0.81 9.93
CA PRO A 102 -0.65 0.06 10.02
C PRO A 102 0.32 -0.43 11.10
N ILE A 103 1.61 -0.38 10.80
CA ILE A 103 2.69 -0.87 11.67
C ILE A 103 3.64 0.28 11.96
N GLU A 104 3.84 0.59 13.23
CA GLU A 104 4.77 1.64 13.63
C GLU A 104 6.22 1.17 13.51
N LEU A 105 7.01 1.87 12.70
CA LEU A 105 8.42 1.62 12.43
C LEU A 105 9.32 2.50 13.27
N VAL A 106 8.93 3.78 13.46
CA VAL A 106 9.62 4.78 14.27
C VAL A 106 8.61 5.42 15.20
N SER A 107 8.98 5.57 16.47
CA SER A 107 8.24 6.28 17.50
C SER A 107 9.14 7.30 18.19
N HIS A 108 8.75 8.57 18.16
CA HIS A 108 9.51 9.69 18.78
C HIS A 108 11.01 9.77 18.38
N GLY A 109 11.34 9.41 17.15
CA GLY A 109 12.73 9.40 16.64
C GLY A 109 13.49 8.11 16.95
N ILE A 110 12.85 7.13 17.58
CA ILE A 110 13.48 5.85 17.92
C ILE A 110 12.99 4.78 16.95
N ILE A 111 13.95 4.16 16.27
CA ILE A 111 13.68 3.09 15.29
C ILE A 111 13.40 1.78 16.03
N ASN A 112 12.26 1.14 15.68
CA ASN A 112 11.95 -0.20 16.14
C ASN A 112 12.62 -1.26 15.25
N SER A 113 13.88 -1.58 15.53
CA SER A 113 14.68 -2.53 14.73
C SER A 113 14.05 -3.93 14.65
N ARG A 114 13.30 -4.37 15.68
CA ARG A 114 12.59 -5.65 15.66
C ARG A 114 11.46 -5.66 14.62
N THR A 115 10.71 -4.57 14.57
CA THR A 115 9.62 -4.38 13.61
C THR A 115 10.17 -4.27 12.19
N LEU A 116 11.24 -3.50 11.98
CA LEU A 116 11.89 -3.40 10.68
C LEU A 116 12.29 -4.78 10.14
N ARG A 117 13.01 -5.58 10.94
CA ARG A 117 13.43 -6.93 10.53
C ARG A 117 12.24 -7.82 10.18
N ARG A 118 11.16 -7.75 10.97
CA ARG A 118 9.94 -8.53 10.72
C ARG A 118 9.26 -8.14 9.40
N GLN A 119 9.34 -6.86 9.04
CA GLN A 119 8.79 -6.33 7.79
C GLN A 119 9.82 -6.36 6.63
N ARG A 120 11.01 -6.94 6.85
CA ARG A 120 12.12 -6.98 5.87
C ARG A 120 12.52 -5.59 5.36
N LEU A 121 12.37 -4.56 6.23
CA LEU A 121 12.80 -3.20 5.96
C LEU A 121 14.20 -2.96 6.52
N SER A 122 14.99 -2.17 5.79
CA SER A 122 16.27 -1.65 6.28
C SER A 122 16.07 -0.31 7.00
N VAL A 123 17.06 0.11 7.78
CA VAL A 123 17.10 1.47 8.34
C VAL A 123 17.14 2.51 7.23
N ASP A 124 17.79 2.17 6.13
CA ASP A 124 17.95 3.03 4.95
C ASP A 124 16.61 3.32 4.26
N ASP A 125 15.71 2.33 4.19
CA ASP A 125 14.35 2.52 3.64
C ASP A 125 13.57 3.58 4.44
N VAL A 126 13.70 3.54 5.78
CA VAL A 126 13.05 4.53 6.66
C VAL A 126 13.72 5.90 6.55
N LEU A 127 15.06 5.94 6.44
CA LEU A 127 15.79 7.18 6.26
C LEU A 127 15.43 7.86 4.94
N GLN A 128 15.38 7.12 3.84
CA GLN A 128 14.98 7.61 2.53
C GLN A 128 13.55 8.18 2.56
N ALA A 129 12.59 7.45 3.17
CA ALA A 129 11.23 7.92 3.34
C ALA A 129 11.18 9.20 4.20
N SER A 130 11.99 9.27 5.25
CA SER A 130 12.08 10.44 6.13
C SER A 130 12.62 11.67 5.41
N ILE A 131 13.68 11.51 4.61
CA ILE A 131 14.25 12.58 3.78
C ILE A 131 13.24 13.05 2.73
N ALA A 132 12.54 12.13 2.07
CA ALA A 132 11.48 12.46 1.11
C ALA A 132 10.33 13.27 1.75
N ALA A 133 10.06 13.04 3.04
CA ALA A 133 9.09 13.81 3.82
C ALA A 133 9.65 15.13 4.39
N GLY A 134 10.92 15.45 4.13
CA GLY A 134 11.57 16.70 4.55
C GLY A 134 12.30 16.65 5.91
N ALA A 135 12.48 15.46 6.50
CA ALA A 135 13.32 15.29 7.68
C ALA A 135 14.81 15.45 7.31
N LYS A 136 15.62 16.00 8.22
CA LYS A 136 17.08 16.03 8.09
C LYS A 136 17.72 14.79 8.69
N ALA A 137 17.08 14.22 9.71
CA ALA A 137 17.53 13.02 10.41
C ALA A 137 16.33 12.24 10.94
N VAL A 138 16.52 10.99 11.36
CA VAL A 138 15.43 10.14 11.91
C VAL A 138 14.91 10.69 13.24
N GLU A 139 15.76 11.42 13.96
CA GLU A 139 15.42 12.09 15.22
C GLU A 139 14.35 13.18 15.05
N ASP A 140 14.21 13.74 13.84
CA ASP A 140 13.17 14.73 13.49
C ASP A 140 11.80 14.09 13.27
N VAL A 141 11.76 12.75 13.17
CA VAL A 141 10.54 11.99 12.92
C VAL A 141 9.78 11.78 14.23
N GLN A 142 8.53 12.22 14.29
CA GLN A 142 7.62 11.94 15.40
C GLN A 142 7.15 10.49 15.32
N SER A 143 6.68 10.07 14.15
CA SER A 143 6.28 8.69 13.88
C SER A 143 6.50 8.33 12.42
N ALA A 144 6.90 7.09 12.16
CA ALA A 144 6.90 6.48 10.83
C ALA A 144 6.01 5.23 10.87
N ILE A 145 5.00 5.19 10.03
CA ILE A 145 4.00 4.13 10.01
C ILE A 145 4.00 3.49 8.62
N LEU A 146 4.26 2.18 8.58
CA LEU A 146 4.06 1.37 7.39
C LEU A 146 2.56 1.14 7.22
N LYS A 147 1.98 1.71 6.17
CA LYS A 147 0.58 1.50 5.82
C LYS A 147 0.36 0.11 5.23
N ALA A 148 -0.91 -0.27 5.10
CA ALA A 148 -1.32 -1.55 4.53
C ALA A 148 -0.95 -1.72 3.03
N ASP A 149 -0.84 -0.60 2.31
CA ASP A 149 -0.41 -0.53 0.90
C ASP A 149 1.12 -0.56 0.71
N GLY A 150 1.89 -0.65 1.82
CA GLY A 150 3.35 -0.67 1.80
C GLY A 150 4.01 0.70 1.79
N GLU A 151 3.25 1.79 1.74
CA GLU A 151 3.76 3.15 1.86
C GLU A 151 4.20 3.45 3.31
N ILE A 152 5.32 4.15 3.48
CA ILE A 152 5.77 4.63 4.78
C ILE A 152 5.28 6.07 4.98
N ALA A 153 4.24 6.24 5.80
CA ALA A 153 3.77 7.56 6.20
C ALA A 153 4.65 8.13 7.30
N ILE A 154 5.23 9.30 7.04
CA ILE A 154 6.11 10.00 7.98
C ILE A 154 5.37 11.20 8.58
N THR A 155 5.44 11.33 9.90
CA THR A 155 5.02 12.52 10.63
C THR A 155 6.25 13.13 11.30
N LEU A 156 6.53 14.40 11.02
CA LEU A 156 7.68 15.10 11.60
C LEU A 156 7.32 15.74 12.95
N LYS A 157 8.29 15.92 13.83
CA LYS A 157 8.14 16.61 15.13
C LYS A 157 7.83 18.11 15.01
N SER A 158 7.66 18.63 13.84
CA SER A 158 7.97 19.98 13.42
C SER A 158 6.91 21.07 13.62
N SER A 159 5.71 20.83 14.08
CA SER A 159 4.77 21.97 14.18
C SER A 159 4.95 22.81 15.45
N GLN A 160 5.39 22.21 16.53
CA GLN A 160 5.64 22.95 17.78
C GLN A 160 6.90 23.82 17.68
N SER A 161 7.98 23.32 17.09
CA SER A 161 9.24 24.07 16.96
C SER A 161 9.08 25.38 16.18
N ILE A 162 8.37 25.39 15.07
CA ILE A 162 8.14 26.61 14.28
C ILE A 162 7.22 27.60 15.05
N SER A 163 6.15 27.10 15.66
CA SER A 163 5.24 27.91 16.48
C SER A 163 5.97 28.52 17.68
N ASP A 164 6.84 27.77 18.33
CA ASP A 164 7.62 28.25 19.48
C ASP A 164 8.71 29.23 19.05
N GLN A 165 9.38 29.01 17.92
CA GLN A 165 10.31 29.97 17.33
C GLN A 165 9.62 31.26 16.90
N VAL A 166 8.44 31.20 16.31
CA VAL A 166 7.65 32.39 15.95
C VAL A 166 7.24 33.15 17.20
N LYS A 167 6.80 32.48 18.27
CA LYS A 167 6.50 33.12 19.55
C LYS A 167 7.73 33.75 20.18
N GLU A 168 8.88 33.06 20.18
CA GLU A 168 10.12 33.61 20.70
C GLU A 168 10.59 34.84 19.91
N LEU A 169 10.47 34.80 18.57
CA LEU A 169 10.78 35.94 17.71
C LEU A 169 9.85 37.13 17.98
N SER A 170 8.55 36.90 18.14
CA SER A 170 7.58 37.97 18.45
C SER A 170 7.89 38.62 19.80
N LEU A 171 8.20 37.83 20.81
CA LEU A 171 8.61 38.35 22.13
C LEU A 171 9.92 39.15 22.10
N LYS A 172 10.88 38.77 21.24
CA LYS A 172 12.12 39.53 21.02
C LYS A 172 11.86 40.86 20.32
N ILE A 173 10.99 40.87 19.31
CA ILE A 173 10.58 42.11 18.61
C ILE A 173 9.87 43.06 19.57
N ASP A 174 8.93 42.58 20.37
CA ASP A 174 8.22 43.41 21.34
C ASP A 174 9.18 44.04 22.38
N LYS A 175 10.18 43.28 22.86
CA LYS A 175 11.21 43.81 23.74
C LYS A 175 12.07 44.91 23.09
N LEU A 176 12.44 44.75 21.82
CA LEU A 176 13.24 45.75 21.09
C LEU A 176 12.42 47.03 20.82
N LEU A 177 11.13 46.90 20.50
CA LEU A 177 10.23 48.08 20.34
C LEU A 177 10.05 48.85 21.64
N LEU A 178 9.97 48.15 22.79
CA LEU A 178 9.87 48.83 24.10
C LEU A 178 11.18 49.50 24.54
N GLN A 179 12.34 49.02 24.08
CA GLN A 179 13.65 49.63 24.34
C GLN A 179 13.98 50.81 23.40
N GLY A 180 13.45 50.79 22.17
CA GLY A 180 13.65 51.86 21.18
C GLY A 180 12.80 53.13 21.39
N ASN A 181 11.86 53.09 22.34
CA ASN A 181 10.95 54.19 22.62
C ASN A 181 11.30 54.96 23.93
N LYS A 182 12.52 54.81 24.41
CA LYS A 182 13.13 55.59 25.48
C LYS A 182 14.26 56.44 24.92
#